data_ad7e5184ca480be60ed79382bd57e1b2
#
_entry.id   ad7e5184ca480be60ed79382bd57e1b2
#
_cell.length_a   1.000
_cell.length_b   1.000
_cell.length_c   1.000
_cell.angle_alpha   90.00
_cell.angle_beta   90.00
_cell.angle_gamma   90.00
#
_symmetry.space_group_name_H-M   'P 1'
#
loop_
_entity.id
_entity.type
_entity.pdbx_description
1 polymer ?
#
loop_
_entity_poly.entity_id
_entity_poly.type
_entity_poly.pdbx_seq_one_letter_code
_entity_poly.pdbx_strand_id
1 'polypeptide(L)'
;MDSAASASRRLEVRWVLLSTAGLAAGLALGLGLGKPIQALVGMMLVTPVVLAIAGSVLGASQSLAMRRRDRSAALWIGATALGVALGMTLGIVVVEAAGRAIAGAPVRLVAIGPLPRLVGLTVVGSITGLAVGLAQRISLRRYSAVSGRWVAVCVIGFGIGLPGGGVAADLLLGGLRSAAGIGLFLTAAGLITGILTARGAARISLALNSGLRAA
;
A
#
# COMPACT_ATOMS: atom_id res chain seq x y z
N MET A 1 7.55 13.75 -30.85
CA MET A 1 7.95 13.51 -29.43
C MET A 1 6.80 13.64 -28.44
N ASP A 2 5.72 14.35 -28.76
CA ASP A 2 4.62 14.66 -27.82
C ASP A 2 3.70 13.47 -27.45
N SER A 3 3.58 12.46 -28.32
CA SER A 3 2.65 11.32 -28.08
C SER A 3 3.10 10.41 -26.92
N ALA A 4 4.40 10.13 -26.80
CA ALA A 4 4.93 9.25 -25.74
C ALA A 4 4.86 9.93 -24.36
N ALA A 5 5.16 11.23 -24.29
CA ALA A 5 5.05 12.00 -23.06
C ALA A 5 3.59 12.08 -22.57
N SER A 6 2.65 12.30 -23.49
CA SER A 6 1.21 12.33 -23.17
C SER A 6 0.67 10.96 -22.70
N ALA A 7 1.18 9.85 -23.25
CA ALA A 7 0.82 8.51 -22.83
C ALA A 7 1.34 8.19 -21.42
N SER A 8 2.59 8.58 -21.11
CA SER A 8 3.16 8.42 -19.77
C SER A 8 2.35 9.19 -18.72
N ARG A 9 2.03 10.46 -18.99
CA ARG A 9 1.25 11.32 -18.08
C ARG A 9 -0.15 10.75 -17.81
N ARG A 10 -0.84 10.25 -18.84
CA ARG A 10 -2.14 9.58 -18.67
C ARG A 10 -2.05 8.34 -17.78
N LEU A 11 -0.98 7.57 -17.92
CA LEU A 11 -0.76 6.40 -17.08
C LEU A 11 -0.49 6.80 -15.63
N GLU A 12 0.34 7.82 -15.39
CA GLU A 12 0.62 8.33 -14.05
C GLU A 12 -0.66 8.78 -13.33
N VAL A 13 -1.49 9.60 -14.00
CA VAL A 13 -2.78 10.04 -13.43
C VAL A 13 -3.70 8.83 -13.15
N ARG A 14 -3.83 7.92 -14.10
CA ARG A 14 -4.64 6.72 -13.92
C ARG A 14 -4.13 5.85 -12.78
N TRP A 15 -2.81 5.70 -12.64
CA TRP A 15 -2.19 4.98 -11.54
C TRP A 15 -2.53 5.62 -10.19
N VAL A 16 -2.37 6.92 -10.05
CA VAL A 16 -2.70 7.66 -8.82
C VAL A 16 -4.16 7.45 -8.43
N LEU A 17 -5.09 7.72 -9.36
CA LEU A 17 -6.52 7.59 -9.11
C LEU A 17 -6.93 6.17 -8.71
N LEU A 18 -6.48 5.16 -9.47
CA LEU A 18 -6.83 3.77 -9.20
C LEU A 18 -6.15 3.21 -7.95
N SER A 19 -4.91 3.61 -7.64
CA SER A 19 -4.25 3.20 -6.39
C SER A 19 -4.93 3.83 -5.17
N THR A 20 -5.32 5.10 -5.25
CA THR A 20 -6.06 5.78 -4.19
C THR A 20 -7.42 5.13 -3.95
N ALA A 21 -8.20 4.95 -5.02
CA ALA A 21 -9.51 4.29 -4.93
C ALA A 21 -9.38 2.84 -4.44
N GLY A 22 -8.39 2.11 -4.94
CA GLY A 22 -8.15 0.71 -4.57
C GLY A 22 -7.76 0.55 -3.10
N LEU A 23 -6.91 1.43 -2.57
CA LEU A 23 -6.53 1.39 -1.15
C LEU A 23 -7.73 1.74 -0.26
N ALA A 24 -8.44 2.82 -0.58
CA ALA A 24 -9.59 3.26 0.20
C ALA A 24 -10.73 2.22 0.18
N ALA A 25 -11.11 1.74 -1.01
CA ALA A 25 -12.16 0.73 -1.17
C ALA A 25 -11.76 -0.61 -0.55
N GLY A 26 -10.52 -1.05 -0.74
CA GLY A 26 -10.03 -2.32 -0.20
C GLY A 26 -10.04 -2.35 1.31
N LEU A 27 -9.59 -1.28 1.96
CA LEU A 27 -9.63 -1.17 3.43
C LEU A 27 -11.06 -0.99 3.95
N ALA A 28 -11.90 -0.19 3.28
CA ALA A 28 -13.31 -0.07 3.65
C ALA A 28 -14.04 -1.42 3.58
N LEU A 29 -13.82 -2.20 2.51
CA LEU A 29 -14.35 -3.55 2.36
C LEU A 29 -13.82 -4.49 3.43
N GLY A 30 -12.50 -4.50 3.66
CA GLY A 30 -11.87 -5.34 4.67
C GLY A 30 -12.39 -5.04 6.08
N LEU A 31 -12.50 -3.77 6.46
CA LEU A 31 -13.05 -3.36 7.74
C LEU A 31 -14.54 -3.68 7.86
N GLY A 32 -15.32 -3.48 6.80
CA GLY A 32 -16.75 -3.84 6.75
C GLY A 32 -17.00 -5.35 6.94
N LEU A 33 -16.09 -6.17 6.41
CA LEU A 33 -16.11 -7.63 6.56
C LEU A 33 -15.42 -8.13 7.83
N GLY A 34 -14.82 -7.27 8.63
CA GLY A 34 -14.00 -7.66 9.77
C GLY A 34 -14.75 -8.54 10.79
N LYS A 35 -15.99 -8.19 11.16
CA LYS A 35 -16.80 -8.99 12.09
C LYS A 35 -17.14 -10.38 11.54
N PRO A 36 -17.70 -10.56 10.33
CA PRO A 36 -17.93 -11.89 9.76
C PRO A 36 -16.63 -12.68 9.55
N ILE A 37 -15.53 -12.03 9.15
CA ILE A 37 -14.22 -12.70 9.04
C ILE A 37 -13.75 -13.18 10.42
N GLN A 38 -13.85 -12.35 11.45
CA GLN A 38 -13.48 -12.75 12.82
C GLN A 38 -14.25 -13.98 13.30
N ALA A 39 -15.55 -14.08 12.97
CA ALA A 39 -16.37 -15.24 13.31
C ALA A 39 -15.91 -16.52 12.61
N LEU A 40 -15.36 -16.40 11.38
CA LEU A 40 -14.91 -17.56 10.59
C LEU A 40 -13.48 -18.00 10.94
N VAL A 41 -12.55 -17.07 11.12
CA VAL A 41 -11.12 -17.37 11.24
C VAL A 41 -10.53 -17.06 12.62
N GLY A 42 -11.33 -16.50 13.52
CA GLY A 42 -10.89 -16.10 14.87
C GLY A 42 -10.12 -14.80 14.91
N MET A 43 -9.87 -14.32 16.13
CA MET A 43 -9.31 -13.00 16.40
C MET A 43 -7.87 -12.83 15.87
N MET A 44 -7.07 -13.89 15.89
CA MET A 44 -5.66 -13.82 15.46
C MET A 44 -5.51 -13.63 13.95
N LEU A 45 -6.41 -14.19 13.15
CA LEU A 45 -6.30 -14.18 11.70
C LEU A 45 -7.12 -13.08 11.04
N VAL A 46 -8.01 -12.39 11.77
CA VAL A 46 -8.86 -11.34 11.19
C VAL A 46 -8.05 -10.21 10.56
N THR A 47 -7.03 -9.73 11.24
CA THR A 47 -6.21 -8.61 10.73
C THR A 47 -5.48 -8.97 9.44
N PRO A 48 -4.67 -10.04 9.34
CA PRO A 48 -4.00 -10.37 8.09
C PRO A 48 -4.98 -10.70 6.95
N VAL A 49 -6.14 -11.29 7.23
CA VAL A 49 -7.15 -11.57 6.20
C VAL A 49 -7.79 -10.27 5.68
N VAL A 50 -8.17 -9.35 6.55
CA VAL A 50 -8.68 -8.02 6.18
C VAL A 50 -7.65 -7.26 5.32
N LEU A 51 -6.38 -7.30 5.71
CA LEU A 51 -5.30 -6.67 4.96
C LEU A 51 -5.01 -7.35 3.62
N ALA A 52 -5.17 -8.68 3.54
CA ALA A 52 -5.07 -9.40 2.27
C ALA A 52 -6.18 -8.99 1.29
N ILE A 53 -7.42 -8.83 1.78
CA ILE A 53 -8.54 -8.30 0.98
C ILE A 53 -8.21 -6.89 0.48
N ALA A 54 -7.76 -6.01 1.37
CA ALA A 54 -7.37 -4.65 0.99
C ALA A 54 -6.25 -4.63 -0.06
N GLY A 55 -5.23 -5.45 0.13
CA GLY A 55 -4.14 -5.62 -0.82
C GLY A 55 -4.59 -6.21 -2.16
N SER A 56 -5.57 -7.11 -2.16
CA SER A 56 -6.15 -7.68 -3.40
C SER A 56 -6.86 -6.59 -4.21
N VAL A 57 -7.69 -5.76 -3.58
CA VAL A 57 -8.39 -4.66 -4.25
C VAL A 57 -7.40 -3.62 -4.78
N LEU A 58 -6.39 -3.27 -3.98
CA LEU A 58 -5.31 -2.38 -4.43
C LEU A 58 -4.56 -2.97 -5.63
N GLY A 59 -4.15 -4.24 -5.56
CA GLY A 59 -3.45 -4.92 -6.66
C GLY A 59 -4.28 -5.03 -7.92
N ALA A 60 -5.59 -5.28 -7.80
CA ALA A 60 -6.52 -5.30 -8.93
C ALA A 60 -6.62 -3.91 -9.58
N SER A 61 -6.79 -2.86 -8.79
CA SER A 61 -6.84 -1.48 -9.27
C SER A 61 -5.54 -1.07 -9.99
N GLN A 62 -4.39 -1.47 -9.46
CA GLN A 62 -3.08 -1.25 -10.08
C GLN A 62 -2.91 -2.04 -11.38
N SER A 63 -3.39 -3.30 -11.44
CA SER A 63 -3.39 -4.11 -12.66
C SER A 63 -4.22 -3.44 -13.76
N LEU A 64 -5.39 -2.90 -13.41
CA LEU A 64 -6.25 -2.13 -14.32
C LEU A 64 -5.54 -0.85 -14.80
N ALA A 65 -4.82 -0.15 -13.93
CA ALA A 65 -4.02 1.01 -14.32
C ALA A 65 -2.99 0.65 -15.40
N MET A 66 -2.28 -0.46 -15.22
CA MET A 66 -1.27 -0.97 -16.17
C MET A 66 -1.86 -1.74 -17.36
N ARG A 67 -3.19 -1.90 -17.44
CA ARG A 67 -3.89 -2.67 -18.48
C ARG A 67 -3.42 -4.14 -18.58
N ARG A 68 -2.96 -4.71 -17.47
CA ARG A 68 -2.63 -6.14 -17.41
C ARG A 68 -3.92 -6.98 -17.47
N ARG A 69 -3.96 -8.00 -18.34
CA ARG A 69 -5.15 -8.84 -18.54
C ARG A 69 -4.86 -10.34 -18.55
N ASP A 70 -3.61 -10.72 -18.30
CA ASP A 70 -3.12 -12.09 -18.35
C ASP A 70 -2.76 -12.65 -16.96
N ARG A 71 -2.11 -13.81 -16.93
CA ARG A 71 -1.60 -14.42 -15.69
C ARG A 71 -0.71 -13.48 -14.87
N SER A 72 -0.10 -12.48 -15.50
CA SER A 72 0.71 -11.48 -14.80
C SER A 72 -0.12 -10.56 -13.91
N ALA A 73 -1.39 -10.34 -14.24
CA ALA A 73 -2.32 -9.59 -13.39
C ALA A 73 -2.62 -10.36 -12.09
N ALA A 74 -2.92 -11.66 -12.18
CA ALA A 74 -3.19 -12.49 -11.00
C ALA A 74 -1.96 -12.56 -10.07
N LEU A 75 -0.76 -12.71 -10.63
CA LEU A 75 0.48 -12.68 -9.85
C LEU A 75 0.69 -11.31 -9.17
N TRP A 76 0.39 -10.22 -9.86
CA TRP A 76 0.49 -8.88 -9.28
C TRP A 76 -0.49 -8.67 -8.14
N ILE A 77 -1.75 -9.08 -8.32
CA ILE A 77 -2.80 -9.01 -7.30
C ILE A 77 -2.39 -9.83 -6.07
N GLY A 78 -2.01 -11.10 -6.27
CA GLY A 78 -1.58 -11.98 -5.18
C GLY A 78 -0.33 -11.46 -4.44
N ALA A 79 0.65 -10.94 -5.18
CA ALA A 79 1.86 -10.33 -4.61
C ALA A 79 1.52 -9.09 -3.78
N THR A 80 0.61 -8.24 -4.26
CA THR A 80 0.17 -7.06 -3.52
C THR A 80 -0.62 -7.45 -2.26
N ALA A 81 -1.53 -8.42 -2.37
CA ALA A 81 -2.30 -8.95 -1.24
C ALA A 81 -1.39 -9.48 -0.14
N LEU A 82 -0.45 -10.36 -0.51
CA LEU A 82 0.51 -10.96 0.42
C LEU A 82 1.42 -9.90 1.04
N GLY A 83 1.95 -8.98 0.21
CA GLY A 83 2.84 -7.91 0.66
C GLY A 83 2.17 -6.96 1.64
N VAL A 84 0.91 -6.56 1.40
CA VAL A 84 0.14 -5.72 2.32
C VAL A 84 -0.18 -6.47 3.60
N ALA A 85 -0.66 -7.72 3.53
CA ALA A 85 -1.00 -8.51 4.70
C ALA A 85 0.21 -8.74 5.60
N LEU A 86 1.31 -9.25 5.06
CA LEU A 86 2.54 -9.52 5.82
C LEU A 86 3.20 -8.23 6.30
N GLY A 87 3.34 -7.24 5.42
CA GLY A 87 4.05 -6.01 5.72
C GLY A 87 3.36 -5.19 6.80
N MET A 88 2.06 -4.96 6.71
CA MET A 88 1.32 -4.25 7.74
C MET A 88 1.26 -5.02 9.06
N THR A 89 1.00 -6.32 9.02
CA THR A 89 0.97 -7.14 10.24
C THR A 89 2.33 -7.10 10.95
N LEU A 90 3.43 -7.34 10.21
CA LEU A 90 4.78 -7.27 10.76
C LEU A 90 5.11 -5.86 11.28
N GLY A 91 4.76 -4.83 10.53
CA GLY A 91 4.99 -3.43 10.93
C GLY A 91 4.28 -3.09 12.24
N ILE A 92 3.03 -3.50 12.40
CA ILE A 92 2.27 -3.32 13.64
C ILE A 92 2.95 -4.05 14.80
N VAL A 93 3.32 -5.32 14.60
CA VAL A 93 4.01 -6.12 15.63
C VAL A 93 5.33 -5.47 16.05
N VAL A 94 6.13 -4.97 15.10
CA VAL A 94 7.40 -4.28 15.39
C VAL A 94 7.16 -3.02 16.23
N VAL A 95 6.18 -2.19 15.87
CA VAL A 95 5.86 -0.96 16.60
C VAL A 95 5.33 -1.27 18.00
N GLU A 96 4.48 -2.27 18.15
CA GLU A 96 3.97 -2.69 19.46
C GLU A 96 5.07 -3.28 20.34
N ALA A 97 5.99 -4.08 19.77
CA ALA A 97 7.12 -4.64 20.50
C ALA A 97 8.08 -3.55 20.97
N ALA A 98 8.41 -2.59 20.08
CA ALA A 98 9.23 -1.44 20.43
C ALA A 98 8.56 -0.58 21.50
N GLY A 99 7.27 -0.35 21.40
CA GLY A 99 6.50 0.39 22.41
C GLY A 99 6.52 -0.27 23.78
N ARG A 100 6.39 -1.61 23.84
CA ARG A 100 6.53 -2.37 25.10
C ARG A 100 7.92 -2.25 25.70
N ALA A 101 8.95 -2.33 24.86
CA ALA A 101 10.33 -2.24 25.32
C ALA A 101 10.69 -0.85 25.88
N ILE A 102 10.12 0.22 25.30
CA ILE A 102 10.41 1.61 25.68
C ILE A 102 9.51 2.10 26.81
N ALA A 103 8.21 1.82 26.74
CA ALA A 103 7.19 2.37 27.64
C ALA A 103 6.64 1.36 28.66
N GLY A 104 7.07 0.11 28.63
CA GLY A 104 6.58 -0.95 29.52
C GLY A 104 5.14 -1.40 29.24
N ALA A 105 4.48 -0.82 28.22
CA ALA A 105 3.09 -1.12 27.88
C ALA A 105 2.89 -1.20 26.36
N PRO A 106 1.90 -1.99 25.85
CA PRO A 106 1.60 -2.06 24.45
C PRO A 106 1.14 -0.69 23.91
N VAL A 107 1.82 -0.19 22.89
CA VAL A 107 1.51 1.07 22.23
C VAL A 107 0.46 0.83 21.14
N ARG A 108 -0.73 1.40 21.31
CA ARG A 108 -1.75 1.41 20.25
C ARG A 108 -1.59 2.67 19.41
N LEU A 109 -1.25 2.53 18.13
CA LEU A 109 -1.01 3.65 17.19
C LEU A 109 -2.15 4.68 17.15
N VAL A 110 -3.39 4.26 17.41
CA VAL A 110 -4.57 5.15 17.44
C VAL A 110 -4.67 5.96 18.73
N ALA A 111 -4.06 5.49 19.83
CA ALA A 111 -4.21 6.07 21.16
C ALA A 111 -3.03 6.96 21.60
N ILE A 112 -1.93 6.96 20.85
CA ILE A 112 -0.74 7.75 21.17
C ILE A 112 -0.79 9.15 20.54
N GLY A 113 0.02 10.06 21.10
CA GLY A 113 0.14 11.43 20.57
C GLY A 113 0.61 11.49 19.11
N PRO A 114 0.51 12.67 18.47
CA PRO A 114 0.74 12.79 17.03
C PRO A 114 2.17 12.40 16.61
N LEU A 115 3.20 12.79 17.35
CA LEU A 115 4.58 12.52 16.97
C LEU A 115 4.95 11.02 17.06
N PRO A 116 4.72 10.29 18.17
CA PRO A 116 4.94 8.85 18.21
C PRO A 116 4.11 8.08 17.18
N ARG A 117 2.89 8.53 16.89
CA ARG A 117 2.04 7.94 15.84
C ARG A 117 2.65 8.13 14.46
N LEU A 118 3.17 9.32 14.14
CA LEU A 118 3.86 9.60 12.89
C LEU A 118 5.04 8.63 12.68
N VAL A 119 5.89 8.48 13.70
CA VAL A 119 7.02 7.53 13.67
C VAL A 119 6.52 6.10 13.47
N GLY A 120 5.52 5.67 14.23
CA GLY A 120 4.94 4.33 14.10
C GLY A 120 4.37 4.06 12.71
N LEU A 121 3.61 5.00 12.15
CA LEU A 121 3.06 4.89 10.79
C LEU A 121 4.16 4.87 9.72
N THR A 122 5.25 5.61 9.92
CA THR A 122 6.42 5.56 9.02
C THR A 122 7.07 4.18 9.03
N VAL A 123 7.25 3.58 10.20
CA VAL A 123 7.81 2.22 10.34
C VAL A 123 6.89 1.20 9.70
N VAL A 124 5.60 1.21 10.04
CA VAL A 124 4.60 0.31 9.43
C VAL A 124 4.58 0.48 7.92
N GLY A 125 4.56 1.71 7.42
CA GLY A 125 4.56 2.02 5.99
C GLY A 125 5.80 1.50 5.28
N SER A 126 6.98 1.75 5.84
CA SER A 126 8.25 1.31 5.24
C SER A 126 8.35 -0.21 5.16
N ILE A 127 7.95 -0.93 6.22
CA ILE A 127 7.92 -2.41 6.25
C ILE A 127 6.88 -2.92 5.23
N THR A 128 5.72 -2.28 5.15
CA THR A 128 4.69 -2.63 4.15
C THR A 128 5.19 -2.40 2.74
N GLY A 129 5.79 -1.26 2.47
CA GLY A 129 6.36 -0.94 1.16
C GLY A 129 7.47 -1.91 0.75
N LEU A 130 8.32 -2.32 1.70
CA LEU A 130 9.35 -3.33 1.47
C LEU A 130 8.71 -4.68 1.10
N ALA A 131 7.74 -5.16 1.88
CA ALA A 131 7.07 -6.42 1.64
C ALA A 131 6.32 -6.43 0.30
N VAL A 132 5.56 -5.37 -0.01
CA VAL A 132 4.85 -5.19 -1.29
C VAL A 132 5.84 -5.15 -2.45
N GLY A 133 6.89 -4.32 -2.34
CA GLY A 133 7.90 -4.19 -3.39
C GLY A 133 8.64 -5.49 -3.69
N LEU A 134 9.03 -6.24 -2.65
CA LEU A 134 9.68 -7.54 -2.78
C LEU A 134 8.72 -8.59 -3.39
N ALA A 135 7.48 -8.67 -2.93
CA ALA A 135 6.49 -9.58 -3.47
C ALA A 135 6.19 -9.27 -4.95
N GLN A 136 5.99 -8.00 -5.29
CA GLN A 136 5.76 -7.57 -6.68
C GLN A 136 6.99 -7.77 -7.57
N ARG A 137 8.21 -7.70 -7.02
CA ARG A 137 9.44 -8.02 -7.75
C ARG A 137 9.41 -9.43 -8.35
N ILE A 138 8.73 -10.38 -7.72
CA ILE A 138 8.56 -11.73 -8.25
C ILE A 138 7.84 -11.69 -9.61
N SER A 139 6.82 -10.85 -9.75
CA SER A 139 6.10 -10.65 -11.01
C SER A 139 6.90 -9.85 -12.06
N LEU A 140 7.97 -9.16 -11.62
CA LEU A 140 8.85 -8.33 -12.43
C LEU A 140 10.21 -8.99 -12.71
N ARG A 141 10.42 -10.25 -12.36
CA ARG A 141 11.72 -10.93 -12.47
C ARG A 141 12.35 -10.84 -13.88
N ARG A 142 11.51 -10.81 -14.91
CA ARG A 142 11.95 -10.70 -16.32
C ARG A 142 12.44 -9.29 -16.69
N TYR A 143 12.33 -8.30 -15.78
CA TYR A 143 12.64 -6.89 -15.99
C TYR A 143 13.61 -6.41 -14.89
N SER A 144 14.77 -7.05 -14.79
CA SER A 144 15.74 -6.89 -13.69
C SER A 144 16.14 -5.44 -13.40
N ALA A 145 16.36 -4.63 -14.44
CA ALA A 145 16.77 -3.23 -14.31
C ALA A 145 15.74 -2.33 -13.61
N VAL A 146 14.45 -2.71 -13.67
CA VAL A 146 13.35 -1.92 -13.07
C VAL A 146 12.97 -2.45 -11.70
N SER A 147 13.17 -3.75 -11.46
CA SER A 147 12.64 -4.46 -10.29
C SER A 147 13.26 -3.99 -8.95
N GLY A 148 14.56 -3.67 -8.92
CA GLY A 148 15.23 -3.20 -7.69
C GLY A 148 14.80 -1.79 -7.29
N ARG A 149 14.73 -0.88 -8.26
CA ARG A 149 14.25 0.50 -8.04
C ARG A 149 12.79 0.52 -7.60
N TRP A 150 11.99 -0.43 -8.05
CA TRP A 150 10.59 -0.54 -7.66
C TRP A 150 10.43 -0.80 -6.16
N VAL A 151 11.24 -1.65 -5.56
CA VAL A 151 11.22 -1.89 -4.11
C VAL A 151 11.46 -0.60 -3.33
N ALA A 152 12.49 0.17 -3.71
CA ALA A 152 12.78 1.46 -3.07
C ALA A 152 11.60 2.46 -3.21
N VAL A 153 11.00 2.52 -4.38
CA VAL A 153 9.83 3.36 -4.65
C VAL A 153 8.63 2.95 -3.78
N CYS A 154 8.40 1.65 -3.57
CA CYS A 154 7.35 1.18 -2.67
C CYS A 154 7.66 1.55 -1.21
N VAL A 155 8.90 1.36 -0.75
CA VAL A 155 9.31 1.74 0.62
C VAL A 155 9.07 3.23 0.87
N ILE A 156 9.50 4.08 -0.04
CA ILE A 156 9.31 5.54 0.06
C ILE A 156 7.81 5.89 -0.01
N GLY A 157 7.09 5.30 -0.98
CA GLY A 157 5.68 5.58 -1.19
C GLY A 157 4.80 5.26 0.03
N PHE A 158 4.94 4.05 0.58
CA PHE A 158 4.20 3.65 1.78
C PHE A 158 4.74 4.30 3.05
N GLY A 159 6.08 4.48 3.16
CA GLY A 159 6.74 5.09 4.32
C GLY A 159 6.39 6.57 4.51
N ILE A 160 6.04 7.28 3.44
CA ILE A 160 5.55 8.67 3.49
C ILE A 160 4.02 8.71 3.42
N GLY A 161 3.39 7.82 2.65
CA GLY A 161 1.95 7.82 2.42
C GLY A 161 1.15 7.57 3.70
N LEU A 162 1.50 6.55 4.48
CA LEU A 162 0.78 6.26 5.72
C LEU A 162 0.88 7.38 6.76
N PRO A 163 2.07 7.89 7.11
CA PRO A 163 2.15 9.02 8.04
C PRO A 163 1.50 10.29 7.48
N GLY A 164 1.63 10.57 6.19
CA GLY A 164 0.97 11.71 5.56
C GLY A 164 -0.54 11.65 5.64
N GLY A 165 -1.13 10.48 5.45
CA GLY A 165 -2.56 10.23 5.69
C GLY A 165 -2.94 10.47 7.15
N GLY A 166 -2.10 10.03 8.10
CA GLY A 166 -2.30 10.27 9.54
C GLY A 166 -2.33 11.75 9.87
N VAL A 167 -1.38 12.52 9.34
CA VAL A 167 -1.34 13.98 9.52
C VAL A 167 -2.59 14.64 8.92
N ALA A 168 -3.01 14.25 7.73
CA ALA A 168 -4.21 14.79 7.10
C ALA A 168 -5.47 14.53 7.96
N ALA A 169 -5.61 13.31 8.49
CA ALA A 169 -6.73 12.96 9.36
C ALA A 169 -6.72 13.76 10.67
N ASP A 170 -5.54 13.96 11.27
CA ASP A 170 -5.39 14.74 12.50
C ASP A 170 -5.75 16.22 12.30
N LEU A 171 -5.22 16.82 11.24
CA LEU A 171 -5.41 18.26 10.98
C LEU A 171 -6.85 18.61 10.58
N LEU A 172 -7.51 17.73 9.81
CA LEU A 172 -8.81 18.06 9.21
C LEU A 172 -10.00 17.49 9.99
N LEU A 173 -9.85 16.37 10.69
CA LEU A 173 -10.95 15.66 11.33
C LEU A 173 -10.68 15.24 12.79
N GLY A 174 -9.65 15.77 13.42
CA GLY A 174 -9.31 15.45 14.81
C GLY A 174 -8.81 14.01 15.01
N GLY A 175 -8.32 13.37 13.94
CA GLY A 175 -7.64 12.08 14.00
C GLY A 175 -8.44 10.86 13.52
N LEU A 176 -7.93 9.68 13.88
CA LEU A 176 -8.41 8.37 13.40
C LEU A 176 -9.55 7.78 14.27
N ARG A 177 -10.17 8.56 15.12
CA ARG A 177 -11.21 8.08 16.05
C ARG A 177 -12.60 8.00 15.43
N SER A 178 -12.81 8.63 14.28
CA SER A 178 -14.08 8.64 13.54
C SER A 178 -13.98 7.89 12.22
N ALA A 179 -15.10 7.39 11.71
CA ALA A 179 -15.15 6.78 10.38
C ALA A 179 -14.70 7.77 9.28
N ALA A 180 -15.03 9.05 9.42
CA ALA A 180 -14.60 10.10 8.51
C ALA A 180 -13.08 10.32 8.57
N GLY A 181 -12.48 10.32 9.77
CA GLY A 181 -11.04 10.42 9.97
C GLY A 181 -10.29 9.23 9.36
N ILE A 182 -10.80 8.01 9.53
CA ILE A 182 -10.26 6.82 8.89
C ILE A 182 -10.39 6.93 7.36
N GLY A 183 -11.53 7.33 6.84
CA GLY A 183 -11.75 7.51 5.40
C GLY A 183 -10.78 8.53 4.79
N LEU A 184 -10.58 9.68 5.45
CA LEU A 184 -9.63 10.70 5.02
C LEU A 184 -8.19 10.17 5.08
N PHE A 185 -7.81 9.48 6.16
CA PHE A 185 -6.50 8.82 6.30
C PHE A 185 -6.22 7.91 5.11
N LEU A 186 -7.16 7.02 4.76
CA LEU A 186 -6.98 6.05 3.70
C LEU A 186 -6.86 6.72 2.33
N THR A 187 -7.70 7.73 2.09
CA THR A 187 -7.68 8.49 0.84
C THR A 187 -6.38 9.28 0.67
N ALA A 188 -5.96 10.01 1.70
CA ALA A 188 -4.72 10.78 1.67
C ALA A 188 -3.49 9.88 1.57
N ALA A 189 -3.44 8.79 2.35
CA ALA A 189 -2.36 7.80 2.27
C ALA A 189 -2.25 7.18 0.87
N GLY A 190 -3.40 6.79 0.29
CA GLY A 190 -3.46 6.25 -1.07
C GLY A 190 -3.02 7.25 -2.12
N LEU A 191 -3.44 8.52 -2.01
CA LEU A 191 -3.07 9.59 -2.92
C LEU A 191 -1.56 9.86 -2.89
N ILE A 192 -0.99 10.03 -1.70
CA ILE A 192 0.45 10.28 -1.53
C ILE A 192 1.27 9.10 -2.04
N THR A 193 0.92 7.87 -1.64
CA THR A 193 1.57 6.64 -2.13
C THR A 193 1.45 6.53 -3.64
N GLY A 194 0.27 6.78 -4.20
CA GLY A 194 0.01 6.76 -5.63
C GLY A 194 0.89 7.74 -6.40
N ILE A 195 1.00 8.99 -5.94
CA ILE A 195 1.84 10.03 -6.54
C ILE A 195 3.32 9.61 -6.53
N LEU A 196 3.82 9.17 -5.38
CA LEU A 196 5.22 8.80 -5.22
C LEU A 196 5.61 7.56 -6.06
N THR A 197 4.68 6.63 -6.27
CA THR A 197 4.92 5.42 -7.07
C THR A 197 4.58 5.56 -8.56
N ALA A 198 3.88 6.61 -8.97
CA ALA A 198 3.37 6.78 -10.34
C ALA A 198 4.45 6.71 -11.42
N ARG A 199 5.57 7.43 -11.24
CA ARG A 199 6.70 7.41 -12.19
C ARG A 199 7.34 6.04 -12.30
N GLY A 200 7.43 5.30 -11.18
CA GLY A 200 7.91 3.92 -11.17
C GLY A 200 6.99 3.00 -11.97
N ALA A 201 5.69 3.11 -11.74
CA ALA A 201 4.67 2.35 -12.47
C ALA A 201 4.67 2.66 -13.98
N ALA A 202 4.86 3.92 -14.37
CA ALA A 202 4.96 4.30 -15.77
C ALA A 202 6.18 3.63 -16.46
N ARG A 203 7.34 3.61 -15.80
CA ARG A 203 8.53 2.94 -16.32
C ARG A 203 8.34 1.42 -16.46
N ILE A 204 7.70 0.78 -15.48
CA ILE A 204 7.35 -0.65 -15.56
C ILE A 204 6.43 -0.91 -16.75
N SER A 205 5.37 -0.12 -16.91
CA SER A 205 4.41 -0.29 -17.99
C SER A 205 5.05 -0.11 -19.36
N LEU A 206 5.95 0.86 -19.52
CA LEU A 206 6.72 1.07 -20.75
C LEU A 206 7.64 -0.13 -21.04
N ALA A 207 8.36 -0.65 -20.05
CA ALA A 207 9.22 -1.82 -20.20
C ALA A 207 8.41 -3.08 -20.59
N LEU A 208 7.21 -3.25 -20.03
CA LEU A 208 6.30 -4.34 -20.37
C LEU A 208 5.81 -4.27 -21.83
N ASN A 209 5.48 -3.05 -22.29
CA ASN A 209 4.90 -2.83 -23.63
C ASN A 209 5.96 -2.82 -24.73
N SER A 210 7.20 -2.45 -24.43
CA SER A 210 8.31 -2.44 -25.39
C SER A 210 8.93 -3.81 -25.65
N GLY A 211 8.52 -4.85 -24.92
CA GLY A 211 9.10 -6.19 -25.04
C GLY A 211 10.58 -6.28 -24.63
N LEU A 212 11.13 -5.23 -24.01
CA LEU A 212 12.49 -5.19 -23.48
C LEU A 212 12.62 -6.23 -22.35
N ARG A 213 12.89 -7.46 -22.73
CA ARG A 213 13.31 -8.52 -21.81
C ARG A 213 14.76 -8.26 -21.43
N ALA A 214 15.11 -8.53 -20.20
CA ALA A 214 16.52 -8.57 -19.82
C ALA A 214 17.22 -9.63 -20.70
N ALA A 215 18.18 -9.17 -21.48
CA ALA A 215 19.13 -10.04 -22.16
C ALA A 215 20.04 -10.69 -21.12
#